data_fd85f4bbb817cbdaebd24d1b61eb3171
#
_entry.id   fd85f4bbb817cbdaebd24d1b61eb3171
#
_cell.length_a   1.000
_cell.length_b   1.000
_cell.length_c   1.000
_cell.angle_alpha   90.00
_cell.angle_beta   90.00
_cell.angle_gamma   90.00
#
_symmetry.space_group_name_H-M   'P 1'
#
loop_
_entity.id
_entity.type
_entity.pdbx_description
1 polymer ?
#
loop_
_entity_poly.entity_id
_entity_poly.type
_entity_poly.pdbx_seq_one_letter_code
_entity_poly.pdbx_strand_id
1 'polypeptide(L)'
;MATVLITGGTGLIGNALRQALLEKGYRIIILSREPDETKNTSTLRYAKWDIEKNYIDKYAIADADYIIHLAGASVAEKRWTKKRKQEIIDSRAKSGALLVSSLQTIPNKVKAVVSATAIGWYGPDPVIPNPTPFKETDPADESSFLGTVCKLWEESVEPVSQSGKRLVKFRIGIVLSEKGGALKEFKKPLQFGVAGILGNGKQIVSWIHIDDLIQLFIAGIENEKLNGVYNAVAPHPVSNKELTLQLAKARGKFYIPVHVPSFALKLALGGMSIEVLKSTTVSSKKMEETGFQFQYTTIEEALRKVESRK
;
A
#
# COMPACT_ATOMS: atom_id res chain seq x y z
N MET A 1 24.75 4.00 12.34
CA MET A 1 23.31 4.29 12.14
C MET A 1 23.04 4.18 10.65
N ALA A 2 22.15 3.27 10.22
CA ALA A 2 21.82 3.11 8.81
C ALA A 2 20.82 4.18 8.35
N THR A 3 20.88 4.52 7.06
CA THR A 3 20.04 5.55 6.44
C THR A 3 19.01 4.91 5.52
N VAL A 4 17.74 5.23 5.71
CA VAL A 4 16.62 4.78 4.86
C VAL A 4 16.09 5.96 4.06
N LEU A 5 16.14 5.85 2.74
CA LEU A 5 15.52 6.80 1.83
C LEU A 5 14.08 6.34 1.53
N ILE A 6 13.12 7.25 1.66
CA ILE A 6 11.70 6.95 1.47
C ILE A 6 11.13 7.87 0.38
N THR A 7 10.60 7.28 -0.70
CA THR A 7 9.73 8.00 -1.63
C THR A 7 8.28 7.88 -1.15
N GLY A 8 7.48 8.91 -1.36
CA GLY A 8 6.11 8.93 -0.83
C GLY A 8 6.03 8.99 0.71
N GLY A 9 7.11 9.43 1.36
CA GLY A 9 7.25 9.52 2.82
C GLY A 9 6.27 10.48 3.53
N THR A 10 5.56 11.32 2.78
CA THR A 10 4.51 12.23 3.30
C THR A 10 3.10 11.64 3.25
N GLY A 11 2.94 10.47 2.62
CA GLY A 11 1.66 9.76 2.53
C GLY A 11 1.28 9.02 3.82
N LEU A 12 0.14 8.33 3.82
CA LEU A 12 -0.38 7.59 4.97
C LEU A 12 0.63 6.56 5.51
N ILE A 13 1.11 5.66 4.65
CA ILE A 13 2.08 4.62 5.00
C ILE A 13 3.43 5.25 5.31
N GLY A 14 3.88 6.20 4.49
CA GLY A 14 5.18 6.85 4.64
C GLY A 14 5.35 7.61 5.95
N ASN A 15 4.31 8.30 6.43
CA ASN A 15 4.35 8.98 7.72
C ASN A 15 4.45 8.00 8.90
N ALA A 16 3.68 6.90 8.87
CA ALA A 16 3.73 5.88 9.91
C ALA A 16 5.10 5.17 9.91
N LEU A 17 5.60 4.83 8.73
CA LEU A 17 6.90 4.19 8.56
C LEU A 17 8.06 5.10 9.02
N ARG A 18 8.03 6.39 8.66
CA ARG A 18 9.02 7.36 9.11
C ARG A 18 9.12 7.37 10.63
N GLN A 19 7.99 7.43 11.33
CA GLN A 19 7.95 7.44 12.78
C GLN A 19 8.57 6.16 13.35
N ALA A 20 8.13 4.99 12.90
CA ALA A 20 8.63 3.70 13.39
C ALA A 20 10.14 3.51 13.14
N LEU A 21 10.65 3.94 11.99
CA LEU A 21 12.07 3.85 11.67
C LEU A 21 12.92 4.82 12.51
N LEU A 22 12.44 6.04 12.78
CA LEU A 22 13.12 6.98 13.69
C LEU A 22 13.20 6.41 15.12
N GLU A 23 12.10 5.81 15.62
CA GLU A 23 12.07 5.14 16.93
C GLU A 23 13.05 3.95 17.01
N LYS A 24 13.29 3.27 15.88
CA LYS A 24 14.30 2.20 15.76
C LYS A 24 15.74 2.73 15.58
N GLY A 25 15.93 4.04 15.54
CA GLY A 25 17.26 4.66 15.44
C GLY A 25 17.82 4.75 14.02
N TYR A 26 16.99 4.67 12.98
CA TYR A 26 17.42 4.94 11.60
C TYR A 26 17.52 6.45 11.33
N ARG A 27 18.41 6.84 10.43
CA ARG A 27 18.33 8.15 9.76
C ARG A 27 17.41 8.04 8.56
N ILE A 28 16.61 9.07 8.31
CA ILE A 28 15.60 9.09 7.26
C ILE A 28 15.86 10.20 6.26
N ILE A 29 15.80 9.86 4.98
CA ILE A 29 15.75 10.84 3.89
C ILE A 29 14.42 10.69 3.18
N ILE A 30 13.62 11.75 3.12
CA ILE A 30 12.34 11.76 2.41
C ILE A 30 12.53 12.50 1.09
N LEU A 31 12.28 11.78 -0.02
CA LEU A 31 12.20 12.43 -1.33
C LEU A 31 10.83 13.10 -1.49
N SER A 32 10.88 14.40 -1.75
CA SER A 32 9.70 15.24 -1.97
C SER A 32 9.84 16.08 -3.24
N ARG A 33 8.73 16.34 -3.91
CA ARG A 33 8.68 17.31 -5.02
C ARG A 33 8.92 18.73 -4.52
N GLU A 34 8.48 19.00 -3.31
CA GLU A 34 8.64 20.29 -2.61
C GLU A 34 9.17 19.97 -1.21
N PRO A 35 10.52 19.82 -1.07
CA PRO A 35 11.13 19.56 0.23
C PRO A 35 11.00 20.78 1.13
N ASP A 36 10.57 20.56 2.36
CA ASP A 36 10.54 21.58 3.41
C ASP A 36 11.78 21.39 4.29
N GLU A 37 12.83 22.09 3.96
CA GLU A 37 14.12 21.99 4.65
C GLU A 37 14.05 22.49 6.10
N THR A 38 13.07 23.30 6.45
CA THR A 38 12.86 23.76 7.85
C THR A 38 12.50 22.63 8.80
N LYS A 39 12.05 21.48 8.26
CA LYS A 39 11.76 20.25 9.02
C LYS A 39 12.95 19.32 9.15
N ASN A 40 14.12 19.68 8.63
CA ASN A 40 15.31 18.87 8.76
C ASN A 40 15.81 18.85 10.21
N THR A 41 16.23 17.65 10.64
CA THR A 41 16.88 17.42 11.94
C THR A 41 18.16 16.61 11.74
N SER A 42 18.85 16.26 12.82
CA SER A 42 20.01 15.37 12.74
C SER A 42 19.70 13.96 12.20
N THR A 43 18.44 13.51 12.32
CA THR A 43 18.01 12.16 11.92
C THR A 43 16.99 12.15 10.78
N LEU A 44 16.45 13.29 10.36
CA LEU A 44 15.47 13.43 9.30
C LEU A 44 15.88 14.52 8.32
N ARG A 45 15.97 14.20 7.03
CA ARG A 45 16.25 15.14 5.94
C ARG A 45 15.20 15.03 4.86
N TYR A 46 14.76 16.17 4.32
CA TYR A 46 13.98 16.23 3.09
C TYR A 46 14.89 16.58 1.92
N ALA A 47 14.75 15.84 0.83
CA ALA A 47 15.57 16.03 -0.37
C ALA A 47 14.68 16.13 -1.61
N LYS A 48 15.15 16.87 -2.61
CA LYS A 48 14.41 17.14 -3.85
C LYS A 48 14.42 15.94 -4.79
N TRP A 49 13.26 15.62 -5.37
CA TRP A 49 13.14 14.87 -6.60
C TRP A 49 12.04 15.46 -7.49
N ASP A 50 12.14 15.22 -8.79
CA ASP A 50 11.16 15.68 -9.76
C ASP A 50 11.09 14.65 -10.89
N ILE A 51 9.99 13.88 -10.91
CA ILE A 51 9.79 12.77 -11.83
C ILE A 51 9.67 13.28 -13.28
N GLU A 52 9.05 14.44 -13.49
CA GLU A 52 8.86 15.01 -14.82
C GLU A 52 10.16 15.55 -15.42
N LYS A 53 11.08 15.99 -14.56
CA LYS A 53 12.40 16.51 -14.96
C LYS A 53 13.51 15.47 -14.87
N ASN A 54 13.18 14.22 -14.56
CA ASN A 54 14.16 13.15 -14.31
C ASN A 54 15.25 13.57 -13.31
N TYR A 55 14.85 14.30 -12.26
CA TYR A 55 15.79 14.80 -11.26
C TYR A 55 15.61 14.09 -9.91
N ILE A 56 16.74 13.71 -9.32
CA ILE A 56 16.83 13.23 -7.94
C ILE A 56 18.09 13.79 -7.28
N ASP A 57 18.00 14.17 -6.01
CA ASP A 57 19.14 14.58 -5.22
C ASP A 57 20.17 13.43 -5.13
N LYS A 58 21.31 13.61 -5.78
CA LYS A 58 22.37 12.59 -5.84
C LYS A 58 22.94 12.23 -4.47
N TYR A 59 23.00 13.20 -3.54
CA TYR A 59 23.48 12.95 -2.19
C TYR A 59 22.47 12.10 -1.38
N ALA A 60 21.18 12.22 -1.67
CA ALA A 60 20.17 11.37 -1.05
C ALA A 60 20.35 9.89 -1.44
N ILE A 61 20.67 9.62 -2.72
CA ILE A 61 20.97 8.27 -3.20
C ILE A 61 22.29 7.75 -2.64
N ALA A 62 23.35 8.56 -2.64
CA ALA A 62 24.68 8.17 -2.16
C ALA A 62 24.69 7.84 -0.65
N ASP A 63 23.90 8.57 0.16
CA ASP A 63 23.85 8.41 1.61
C ASP A 63 22.98 7.24 2.06
N ALA A 64 22.08 6.73 1.20
CA ALA A 64 21.13 5.70 1.56
C ALA A 64 21.77 4.29 1.68
N ASP A 65 21.47 3.58 2.76
CA ASP A 65 21.76 2.15 2.92
C ASP A 65 20.60 1.29 2.41
N TYR A 66 19.36 1.80 2.54
CA TYR A 66 18.12 1.15 2.10
C TYR A 66 17.19 2.16 1.45
N ILE A 67 16.36 1.69 0.54
CA ILE A 67 15.33 2.50 -0.10
C ILE A 67 13.96 1.85 0.11
N ILE A 68 12.96 2.63 0.53
CA ILE A 68 11.57 2.23 0.57
C ILE A 68 10.80 3.08 -0.43
N HIS A 69 10.25 2.41 -1.46
CA HIS A 69 9.58 3.05 -2.58
C HIS A 69 8.06 2.95 -2.45
N LEU A 70 7.42 4.06 -1.98
CA LEU A 70 5.97 4.16 -1.78
C LEU A 70 5.31 5.18 -2.71
N ALA A 71 6.06 5.79 -3.62
CA ALA A 71 5.54 6.86 -4.47
C ALA A 71 4.44 6.36 -5.40
N GLY A 72 3.35 7.09 -5.44
CA GLY A 72 2.22 6.84 -6.31
C GLY A 72 1.05 7.76 -6.00
N ALA A 73 0.40 8.29 -7.03
CA ALA A 73 -0.83 9.08 -6.87
C ALA A 73 -1.94 8.19 -6.31
N SER A 74 -2.75 8.76 -5.40
CA SER A 74 -3.88 8.03 -4.80
C SER A 74 -4.87 7.56 -5.87
N VAL A 75 -5.23 6.28 -5.85
CA VAL A 75 -6.20 5.70 -6.80
C VAL A 75 -7.63 6.10 -6.47
N ALA A 76 -7.91 6.45 -5.19
CA ALA A 76 -9.26 6.69 -4.68
C ALA A 76 -9.62 8.18 -4.48
N GLU A 77 -8.68 9.10 -4.70
CA GLU A 77 -8.90 10.53 -4.41
C GLU A 77 -9.83 11.22 -5.41
N LYS A 78 -9.75 10.82 -6.70
CA LYS A 78 -10.50 11.44 -7.80
C LYS A 78 -11.09 10.39 -8.72
N ARG A 79 -12.20 10.73 -9.40
CA ARG A 79 -12.78 9.85 -10.42
C ARG A 79 -11.77 9.52 -11.52
N TRP A 80 -11.87 8.33 -12.07
CA TRP A 80 -10.96 7.83 -13.10
C TRP A 80 -11.31 8.36 -14.49
N THR A 81 -10.84 9.56 -14.80
CA THR A 81 -10.78 10.09 -16.18
C THR A 81 -9.56 9.52 -16.89
N LYS A 82 -9.48 9.65 -18.23
CA LYS A 82 -8.28 9.26 -18.99
C LYS A 82 -7.01 9.92 -18.43
N LYS A 83 -7.06 11.23 -18.14
CA LYS A 83 -5.95 11.98 -17.53
C LYS A 83 -5.56 11.43 -16.16
N ARG A 84 -6.56 11.13 -15.29
CA ARG A 84 -6.28 10.59 -13.94
C ARG A 84 -5.69 9.18 -14.00
N LYS A 85 -6.18 8.33 -14.89
CA LYS A 85 -5.59 7.00 -15.12
C LYS A 85 -4.13 7.09 -15.55
N GLN A 86 -3.80 8.00 -16.47
CA GLN A 86 -2.42 8.23 -16.90
C GLN A 86 -1.54 8.72 -15.74
N GLU A 87 -2.02 9.67 -14.95
CA GLU A 87 -1.33 10.16 -13.75
C GLU A 87 -1.03 9.03 -12.74
N ILE A 88 -2.00 8.11 -12.54
CA ILE A 88 -1.82 6.95 -11.66
C ILE A 88 -0.72 6.02 -12.17
N ILE A 89 -0.67 5.77 -13.49
CA ILE A 89 0.39 4.97 -14.13
C ILE A 89 1.73 5.68 -14.00
N ASP A 90 1.81 6.92 -14.48
CA ASP A 90 3.06 7.69 -14.59
C ASP A 90 3.72 7.89 -13.22
N SER A 91 2.92 8.21 -12.21
CA SER A 91 3.43 8.40 -10.84
C SER A 91 4.13 7.18 -10.25
N ARG A 92 3.85 5.98 -10.78
CA ARG A 92 4.45 4.70 -10.37
C ARG A 92 5.57 4.27 -11.31
N ALA A 93 5.26 4.13 -12.59
CA ALA A 93 6.21 3.65 -13.58
C ALA A 93 7.41 4.61 -13.75
N LYS A 94 7.17 5.92 -13.92
CA LYS A 94 8.23 6.91 -14.05
C LYS A 94 9.05 7.08 -12.76
N SER A 95 8.41 6.99 -11.59
CA SER A 95 9.14 7.11 -10.31
C SER A 95 10.04 5.90 -10.06
N GLY A 96 9.58 4.69 -10.41
CA GLY A 96 10.40 3.48 -10.34
C GLY A 96 11.57 3.54 -11.32
N ALA A 97 11.31 3.93 -12.57
CA ALA A 97 12.35 4.09 -13.59
C ALA A 97 13.42 5.14 -13.19
N LEU A 98 13.01 6.29 -12.64
CA LEU A 98 13.93 7.30 -12.14
C LEU A 98 14.80 6.76 -11.00
N LEU A 99 14.21 6.02 -10.08
CA LEU A 99 14.95 5.40 -8.99
C LEU A 99 16.00 4.40 -9.50
N VAL A 100 15.61 3.53 -10.42
CA VAL A 100 16.49 2.53 -11.05
C VAL A 100 17.64 3.21 -11.78
N SER A 101 17.35 4.18 -12.65
CA SER A 101 18.36 4.95 -13.37
C SER A 101 19.35 5.65 -12.42
N SER A 102 18.84 6.21 -11.31
CA SER A 102 19.68 6.86 -10.31
C SER A 102 20.59 5.88 -9.58
N LEU A 103 20.10 4.67 -9.27
CA LEU A 103 20.91 3.60 -8.66
C LEU A 103 22.02 3.09 -9.59
N GLN A 104 21.82 3.16 -10.90
CA GLN A 104 22.78 2.73 -11.91
C GLN A 104 23.84 3.79 -12.20
N THR A 105 23.47 5.07 -12.10
CA THR A 105 24.35 6.19 -12.54
C THR A 105 25.03 6.92 -11.41
N ILE A 106 24.49 6.87 -10.19
CA ILE A 106 25.04 7.56 -9.01
C ILE A 106 25.77 6.53 -8.15
N PRO A 107 27.07 6.77 -7.79
CA PRO A 107 27.77 5.93 -6.82
C PRO A 107 26.98 5.85 -5.50
N ASN A 108 26.68 4.63 -5.06
CA ASN A 108 25.82 4.40 -3.89
C ASN A 108 26.18 3.12 -3.15
N LYS A 109 25.71 3.02 -1.92
CA LYS A 109 25.90 1.87 -1.02
C LYS A 109 24.60 1.12 -0.70
N VAL A 110 23.54 1.36 -1.48
CA VAL A 110 22.21 0.77 -1.26
C VAL A 110 22.28 -0.74 -1.32
N LYS A 111 21.84 -1.41 -0.25
CA LYS A 111 21.82 -2.87 -0.08
C LYS A 111 20.50 -3.50 -0.56
N ALA A 112 19.41 -2.81 -0.30
CA ALA A 112 18.07 -3.30 -0.67
C ALA A 112 17.12 -2.17 -1.01
N VAL A 113 16.20 -2.49 -1.95
CA VAL A 113 15.02 -1.67 -2.28
C VAL A 113 13.78 -2.47 -1.89
N VAL A 114 12.91 -1.86 -1.09
CA VAL A 114 11.60 -2.40 -0.74
C VAL A 114 10.52 -1.56 -1.39
N SER A 115 9.81 -2.12 -2.36
CA SER A 115 8.81 -1.40 -3.15
C SER A 115 7.40 -1.79 -2.74
N ALA A 116 6.54 -0.80 -2.59
CA ALA A 116 5.10 -1.02 -2.56
C ALA A 116 4.60 -1.40 -3.96
N THR A 117 3.61 -2.27 -4.01
CA THR A 117 2.69 -2.54 -5.10
C THR A 117 1.33 -2.86 -4.49
N ALA A 118 0.39 -3.46 -5.20
CA ALA A 118 -0.94 -3.69 -4.65
C ALA A 118 -1.56 -5.01 -5.13
N ILE A 119 -2.51 -5.55 -4.35
CA ILE A 119 -3.33 -6.71 -4.74
C ILE A 119 -4.26 -6.42 -5.92
N GLY A 120 -4.31 -5.17 -6.40
CA GLY A 120 -4.86 -4.83 -7.70
C GLY A 120 -4.24 -5.60 -8.87
N TRP A 121 -3.07 -6.21 -8.65
CA TRP A 121 -2.44 -7.19 -9.53
C TRP A 121 -3.39 -8.31 -9.92
N TYR A 122 -4.15 -8.82 -8.94
CA TYR A 122 -5.05 -9.96 -9.14
C TYR A 122 -6.41 -9.54 -9.70
N GLY A 123 -6.99 -10.43 -10.50
CA GLY A 123 -8.35 -10.32 -10.99
C GLY A 123 -9.42 -10.54 -9.90
N PRO A 124 -10.69 -10.57 -10.30
CA PRO A 124 -11.77 -10.96 -9.41
C PRO A 124 -11.69 -12.45 -9.07
N ASP A 125 -12.16 -12.82 -7.87
CA ASP A 125 -12.35 -14.21 -7.51
C ASP A 125 -13.26 -14.92 -8.53
N PRO A 126 -12.90 -16.13 -9.01
CA PRO A 126 -13.70 -16.88 -9.95
C PRO A 126 -15.05 -17.34 -9.33
N VAL A 127 -15.06 -17.51 -8.03
CA VAL A 127 -16.22 -17.88 -7.21
C VAL A 127 -16.11 -17.25 -5.82
N ILE A 128 -17.23 -16.94 -5.16
CA ILE A 128 -17.25 -16.32 -3.83
C ILE A 128 -18.01 -17.21 -2.86
N PRO A 129 -17.35 -17.68 -1.76
CA PRO A 129 -15.94 -17.49 -1.42
C PRO A 129 -15.00 -18.25 -2.36
N ASN A 130 -13.80 -17.72 -2.57
CA ASN A 130 -12.76 -18.38 -3.36
C ASN A 130 -12.00 -19.40 -2.49
N PRO A 131 -12.12 -20.73 -2.78
CA PRO A 131 -11.42 -21.74 -2.00
C PRO A 131 -9.92 -21.79 -2.27
N THR A 132 -9.46 -21.14 -3.35
CA THR A 132 -8.06 -21.09 -3.74
C THR A 132 -7.59 -19.63 -3.81
N PRO A 133 -7.17 -19.03 -2.66
CA PRO A 133 -6.71 -17.65 -2.62
C PRO A 133 -5.54 -17.39 -3.57
N PHE A 134 -5.51 -16.21 -4.18
CA PHE A 134 -4.41 -15.78 -5.06
C PHE A 134 -3.07 -15.78 -4.34
N LYS A 135 -2.05 -16.26 -5.03
CA LYS A 135 -0.66 -16.33 -4.58
C LYS A 135 0.24 -15.41 -5.40
N GLU A 136 1.46 -15.20 -4.93
CA GLU A 136 2.45 -14.34 -5.58
C GLU A 136 2.86 -14.84 -6.98
N THR A 137 2.69 -16.14 -7.25
CA THR A 137 2.96 -16.79 -8.54
C THR A 137 1.87 -16.57 -9.57
N ASP A 138 0.68 -16.13 -9.17
CA ASP A 138 -0.43 -15.93 -10.08
C ASP A 138 -0.20 -14.70 -10.97
N PRO A 139 -0.59 -14.74 -12.23
CA PRO A 139 -0.34 -13.68 -13.19
C PRO A 139 -1.14 -12.41 -12.88
N ALA A 140 -0.69 -11.28 -13.43
CA ALA A 140 -1.44 -10.03 -13.40
C ALA A 140 -2.72 -10.11 -14.21
N ASP A 141 -3.79 -9.52 -13.72
CA ASP A 141 -5.01 -9.30 -14.49
C ASP A 141 -4.83 -8.09 -15.44
N GLU A 142 -4.18 -8.32 -16.57
CA GLU A 142 -3.94 -7.27 -17.57
C GLU A 142 -5.21 -6.75 -18.25
N SER A 143 -6.35 -7.42 -18.06
CA SER A 143 -7.64 -6.95 -18.55
C SER A 143 -8.21 -5.81 -17.73
N SER A 144 -7.75 -5.64 -16.49
CA SER A 144 -8.17 -4.58 -15.58
C SER A 144 -7.18 -3.39 -15.56
N PHE A 145 -7.71 -2.21 -15.25
CA PHE A 145 -6.87 -1.02 -15.12
C PHE A 145 -5.84 -1.16 -13.99
N LEU A 146 -6.26 -1.62 -12.81
CA LEU A 146 -5.32 -1.76 -11.68
C LEU A 146 -4.33 -2.90 -11.87
N GLY A 147 -4.70 -3.98 -12.53
CA GLY A 147 -3.77 -5.05 -12.89
C GLY A 147 -2.65 -4.54 -13.78
N THR A 148 -3.01 -3.79 -14.84
CA THR A 148 -2.03 -3.11 -15.71
C THR A 148 -1.15 -2.15 -14.92
N VAL A 149 -1.73 -1.33 -14.03
CA VAL A 149 -0.97 -0.40 -13.17
C VAL A 149 0.03 -1.14 -12.30
N CYS A 150 -0.40 -2.21 -11.62
CA CYS A 150 0.47 -2.99 -10.73
C CYS A 150 1.60 -3.67 -11.51
N LYS A 151 1.32 -4.20 -12.71
CA LYS A 151 2.32 -4.80 -13.58
C LYS A 151 3.40 -3.79 -13.96
N LEU A 152 3.01 -2.64 -14.51
CA LEU A 152 3.94 -1.57 -14.88
C LEU A 152 4.75 -1.05 -13.68
N TRP A 153 4.13 -1.01 -12.51
CA TRP A 153 4.82 -0.62 -11.28
C TRP A 153 5.91 -1.62 -10.88
N GLU A 154 5.59 -2.92 -10.85
CA GLU A 154 6.57 -3.97 -10.52
C GLU A 154 7.69 -4.04 -11.58
N GLU A 155 7.35 -3.94 -12.86
CA GLU A 155 8.33 -3.92 -13.96
C GLU A 155 9.29 -2.72 -13.86
N SER A 156 8.80 -1.55 -13.43
CA SER A 156 9.63 -0.34 -13.35
C SER A 156 10.77 -0.43 -12.34
N VAL A 157 10.65 -1.27 -11.33
CA VAL A 157 11.68 -1.47 -10.29
C VAL A 157 12.46 -2.79 -10.46
N GLU A 158 12.03 -3.68 -11.34
CA GLU A 158 12.65 -4.99 -11.56
C GLU A 158 14.15 -4.94 -11.85
N PRO A 159 14.67 -3.93 -12.64
CA PRO A 159 16.09 -3.86 -12.90
C PRO A 159 16.99 -3.64 -11.66
N VAL A 160 16.40 -3.31 -10.49
CA VAL A 160 17.15 -3.28 -9.23
C VAL A 160 17.76 -4.65 -8.92
N SER A 161 17.01 -5.73 -9.13
CA SER A 161 17.49 -7.11 -8.90
C SER A 161 18.68 -7.47 -9.75
N GLN A 162 18.75 -6.92 -10.98
CA GLN A 162 19.83 -7.14 -11.94
C GLN A 162 21.12 -6.39 -11.58
N SER A 163 21.05 -5.40 -10.69
CA SER A 163 22.18 -4.61 -10.22
C SER A 163 22.89 -5.18 -8.98
N GLY A 164 22.60 -6.44 -8.62
CA GLY A 164 23.17 -7.10 -7.45
C GLY A 164 22.58 -6.60 -6.11
N LYS A 165 21.50 -5.82 -6.14
CA LYS A 165 20.81 -5.32 -4.96
C LYS A 165 19.57 -6.16 -4.68
N ARG A 166 19.24 -6.37 -3.41
CA ARG A 166 18.05 -7.09 -3.02
C ARG A 166 16.80 -6.26 -3.31
N LEU A 167 15.80 -6.87 -3.96
CA LEU A 167 14.52 -6.25 -4.27
C LEU A 167 13.38 -7.02 -3.57
N VAL A 168 12.65 -6.34 -2.70
CA VAL A 168 11.42 -6.88 -2.08
C VAL A 168 10.23 -6.06 -2.57
N LYS A 169 9.18 -6.72 -3.03
CA LYS A 169 7.93 -6.08 -3.50
C LYS A 169 6.76 -6.55 -2.64
N PHE A 170 6.01 -5.63 -2.05
CA PHE A 170 4.82 -5.93 -1.27
C PHE A 170 3.55 -5.60 -2.05
N ARG A 171 2.74 -6.61 -2.41
CA ARG A 171 1.39 -6.45 -2.95
C ARG A 171 0.43 -6.19 -1.80
N ILE A 172 0.14 -4.92 -1.57
CA ILE A 172 -0.56 -4.44 -0.40
C ILE A 172 -2.07 -4.57 -0.60
N GLY A 173 -2.75 -5.15 0.40
CA GLY A 173 -4.21 -5.20 0.50
C GLY A 173 -4.82 -3.87 0.96
N ILE A 174 -6.09 -3.92 1.36
CA ILE A 174 -6.77 -2.75 1.92
C ILE A 174 -6.18 -2.42 3.29
N VAL A 175 -5.52 -1.27 3.39
CA VAL A 175 -4.86 -0.82 4.62
C VAL A 175 -5.89 -0.25 5.60
N LEU A 176 -5.96 -0.85 6.79
CA LEU A 176 -6.79 -0.37 7.89
C LEU A 176 -5.97 0.59 8.76
N SER A 177 -6.35 1.87 8.73
CA SER A 177 -5.69 2.92 9.50
C SER A 177 -6.72 3.96 9.97
N GLU A 178 -6.52 4.46 11.18
CA GLU A 178 -7.29 5.59 11.71
C GLU A 178 -7.07 6.87 10.90
N LYS A 179 -5.81 7.11 10.47
CA LYS A 179 -5.37 8.37 9.86
C LYS A 179 -5.79 8.54 8.40
N GLY A 180 -6.47 7.56 7.79
CA GLY A 180 -6.90 7.70 6.39
C GLY A 180 -7.10 6.39 5.65
N GLY A 181 -6.94 6.43 4.32
CA GLY A 181 -7.13 5.28 3.44
C GLY A 181 -8.61 4.88 3.26
N ALA A 182 -8.84 3.64 2.81
CA ALA A 182 -10.18 3.13 2.52
C ALA A 182 -11.11 3.18 3.73
N LEU A 183 -10.59 2.98 4.95
CA LEU A 183 -11.39 2.96 6.17
C LEU A 183 -12.10 4.29 6.44
N LYS A 184 -11.51 5.41 6.02
CA LYS A 184 -12.15 6.73 6.12
C LYS A 184 -13.47 6.77 5.35
N GLU A 185 -13.54 6.14 4.19
CA GLU A 185 -14.76 6.09 3.37
C GLU A 185 -15.84 5.21 4.01
N PHE A 186 -15.47 4.06 4.59
CA PHE A 186 -16.40 3.24 5.37
C PHE A 186 -16.95 3.95 6.62
N LYS A 187 -16.16 4.83 7.24
CA LYS A 187 -16.55 5.59 8.43
C LYS A 187 -17.55 6.72 8.12
N LYS A 188 -17.60 7.26 6.90
CA LYS A 188 -18.48 8.40 6.56
C LYS A 188 -19.96 8.13 6.84
N PRO A 189 -20.60 7.06 6.28
CA PRO A 189 -22.00 6.80 6.56
C PRO A 189 -22.25 6.44 8.03
N LEU A 190 -21.27 5.82 8.71
CA LEU A 190 -21.38 5.50 10.14
C LEU A 190 -21.45 6.74 11.05
N GLN A 191 -21.03 7.91 10.58
CA GLN A 191 -21.23 9.17 11.32
C GLN A 191 -22.72 9.52 11.47
N PHE A 192 -23.55 9.04 10.53
CA PHE A 192 -25.00 9.21 10.51
C PHE A 192 -25.75 7.94 10.98
N GLY A 193 -25.06 7.01 11.63
CA GLY A 193 -25.67 5.77 12.12
C GLY A 193 -25.98 4.76 11.01
N VAL A 194 -25.39 4.86 9.82
CA VAL A 194 -25.61 3.96 8.70
C VAL A 194 -24.40 3.06 8.46
N ALA A 195 -24.56 1.75 8.59
CA ALA A 195 -23.56 0.77 8.17
C ALA A 195 -23.78 0.41 6.69
N GLY A 196 -23.07 1.11 5.79
CA GLY A 196 -23.25 0.98 4.34
C GLY A 196 -22.56 -0.26 3.78
N ILE A 197 -23.32 -1.33 3.55
CA ILE A 197 -22.85 -2.58 2.93
C ILE A 197 -22.87 -2.40 1.41
N LEU A 198 -21.72 -2.53 0.76
CA LEU A 198 -21.58 -2.26 -0.67
C LEU A 198 -22.09 -3.42 -1.51
N GLY A 199 -23.04 -3.16 -2.43
CA GLY A 199 -23.68 -4.18 -3.25
C GLY A 199 -24.40 -5.23 -2.40
N ASN A 200 -24.11 -6.53 -2.65
CA ASN A 200 -24.61 -7.64 -1.85
C ASN A 200 -23.76 -7.94 -0.59
N GLY A 201 -22.62 -7.28 -0.45
CA GLY A 201 -21.72 -7.43 0.69
C GLY A 201 -20.91 -8.73 0.75
N LYS A 202 -21.04 -9.61 -0.25
CA LYS A 202 -20.37 -10.94 -0.26
C LYS A 202 -18.93 -10.86 -0.76
N GLN A 203 -18.54 -9.78 -1.46
CA GLN A 203 -17.19 -9.63 -1.99
C GLN A 203 -16.17 -9.65 -0.85
N ILE A 204 -15.11 -10.43 -1.05
CA ILE A 204 -14.03 -10.60 -0.09
C ILE A 204 -13.07 -9.42 -0.17
N VAL A 205 -12.67 -8.92 0.99
CA VAL A 205 -11.71 -7.85 1.20
C VAL A 205 -10.47 -8.45 1.85
N SER A 206 -9.38 -8.52 1.11
CA SER A 206 -8.05 -8.83 1.68
C SER A 206 -7.45 -7.53 2.23
N TRP A 207 -7.25 -7.50 3.53
CA TRP A 207 -6.90 -6.32 4.30
C TRP A 207 -5.59 -6.51 5.07
N ILE A 208 -5.01 -5.42 5.57
CA ILE A 208 -3.89 -5.44 6.50
C ILE A 208 -3.99 -4.27 7.48
N HIS A 209 -3.63 -4.47 8.74
CA HIS A 209 -3.50 -3.36 9.69
C HIS A 209 -2.24 -2.55 9.38
N ILE A 210 -2.32 -1.23 9.57
CA ILE A 210 -1.19 -0.33 9.27
C ILE A 210 0.09 -0.70 10.04
N ASP A 211 -0.02 -1.12 11.29
CA ASP A 211 1.14 -1.50 12.09
C ASP A 211 1.84 -2.75 11.54
N ASP A 212 1.08 -3.78 11.13
CA ASP A 212 1.63 -4.97 10.48
C ASP A 212 2.31 -4.62 9.15
N LEU A 213 1.69 -3.74 8.36
CA LEU A 213 2.29 -3.27 7.12
C LEU A 213 3.62 -2.55 7.35
N ILE A 214 3.71 -1.72 8.40
CA ILE A 214 4.96 -1.06 8.78
C ILE A 214 6.03 -2.08 9.18
N GLN A 215 5.66 -3.10 9.97
CA GLN A 215 6.60 -4.17 10.33
C GLN A 215 7.06 -4.99 9.11
N LEU A 216 6.19 -5.20 8.10
CA LEU A 216 6.57 -5.85 6.84
C LEU A 216 7.64 -5.03 6.09
N PHE A 217 7.48 -3.70 5.97
CA PHE A 217 8.49 -2.84 5.35
C PHE A 217 9.81 -2.84 6.12
N ILE A 218 9.75 -2.83 7.44
CA ILE A 218 10.95 -2.94 8.30
C ILE A 218 11.62 -4.29 8.11
N ALA A 219 10.85 -5.41 8.15
CA ALA A 219 11.37 -6.73 7.85
C ALA A 219 11.99 -6.80 6.44
N GLY A 220 11.39 -6.12 5.46
CA GLY A 220 11.90 -6.02 4.10
C GLY A 220 13.31 -5.42 4.01
N ILE A 221 13.69 -4.51 4.89
CA ILE A 221 15.06 -3.96 4.93
C ILE A 221 15.98 -4.77 5.86
N GLU A 222 15.48 -5.26 7.00
CA GLU A 222 16.29 -5.93 8.04
C GLU A 222 16.54 -7.42 7.76
N ASN A 223 15.58 -8.14 7.19
CA ASN A 223 15.70 -9.58 6.92
C ASN A 223 16.30 -9.82 5.52
N GLU A 224 17.57 -10.19 5.49
CA GLU A 224 18.31 -10.43 4.24
C GLU A 224 17.77 -11.62 3.42
N LYS A 225 16.99 -12.52 4.03
CA LYS A 225 16.37 -13.67 3.35
C LYS A 225 15.14 -13.27 2.53
N LEU A 226 14.52 -12.12 2.81
CA LEU A 226 13.39 -11.65 2.03
C LEU A 226 13.87 -11.12 0.67
N ASN A 227 13.38 -11.73 -0.42
CA ASN A 227 13.65 -11.31 -1.79
C ASN A 227 12.48 -11.68 -2.70
N GLY A 228 12.18 -10.83 -3.70
CA GLY A 228 11.08 -11.02 -4.64
C GLY A 228 9.75 -10.47 -4.11
N VAL A 229 8.63 -11.10 -4.48
CA VAL A 229 7.27 -10.61 -4.25
C VAL A 229 6.63 -11.30 -3.05
N TYR A 230 5.91 -10.54 -2.23
CA TYR A 230 5.09 -11.03 -1.11
C TYR A 230 3.75 -10.32 -1.06
N ASN A 231 2.70 -11.04 -0.72
CA ASN A 231 1.40 -10.44 -0.45
C ASN A 231 1.38 -9.86 0.97
N ALA A 232 1.13 -8.56 1.06
CA ALA A 232 1.00 -7.83 2.31
C ALA A 232 -0.48 -7.73 2.70
N VAL A 233 -1.02 -8.85 3.15
CA VAL A 233 -2.41 -9.00 3.61
C VAL A 233 -2.45 -9.79 4.91
N ALA A 234 -3.44 -9.54 5.77
CA ALA A 234 -3.68 -10.33 6.97
C ALA A 234 -4.16 -11.76 6.62
N PRO A 235 -3.92 -12.77 7.51
CA PRO A 235 -4.24 -14.17 7.25
C PRO A 235 -5.71 -14.47 6.97
N HIS A 236 -6.63 -13.67 7.52
CA HIS A 236 -8.07 -13.92 7.45
C HIS A 236 -8.80 -12.80 6.71
N PRO A 237 -8.93 -12.89 5.36
CA PRO A 237 -9.75 -11.96 4.60
C PRO A 237 -11.23 -12.12 4.98
N VAL A 238 -12.00 -11.04 4.89
CA VAL A 238 -13.41 -11.03 5.31
C VAL A 238 -14.31 -10.49 4.21
N SER A 239 -15.63 -10.77 4.31
CA SER A 239 -16.59 -10.14 3.40
C SER A 239 -16.73 -8.64 3.67
N ASN A 240 -17.12 -7.87 2.66
CA ASN A 240 -17.44 -6.45 2.84
C ASN A 240 -18.51 -6.21 3.92
N LYS A 241 -19.53 -7.07 3.96
CA LYS A 241 -20.57 -7.04 4.99
C LYS A 241 -19.95 -7.20 6.38
N GLU A 242 -19.09 -8.18 6.56
CA GLU A 242 -18.44 -8.46 7.84
C GLU A 242 -17.54 -7.29 8.28
N LEU A 243 -16.67 -6.79 7.39
CA LEU A 243 -15.84 -5.62 7.66
C LEU A 243 -16.69 -4.42 8.09
N THR A 244 -17.79 -4.15 7.37
CA THR A 244 -18.66 -3.00 7.65
C THR A 244 -19.35 -3.13 9.02
N LEU A 245 -19.86 -4.33 9.33
CA LEU A 245 -20.55 -4.57 10.61
C LEU A 245 -19.59 -4.57 11.79
N GLN A 246 -18.41 -5.18 11.65
CA GLN A 246 -17.38 -5.16 12.70
C GLN A 246 -16.84 -3.75 12.96
N LEU A 247 -16.69 -2.92 11.90
CA LEU A 247 -16.33 -1.52 12.06
C LEU A 247 -17.41 -0.74 12.82
N ALA A 248 -18.69 -0.95 12.49
CA ALA A 248 -19.81 -0.32 13.19
C ALA A 248 -19.84 -0.73 14.66
N LYS A 249 -19.65 -2.03 14.95
CA LYS A 249 -19.57 -2.57 16.31
C LYS A 249 -18.39 -1.99 17.10
N ALA A 250 -17.20 -1.91 16.49
CA ALA A 250 -16.00 -1.36 17.15
C ALA A 250 -16.16 0.12 17.55
N ARG A 251 -17.00 0.88 16.85
CA ARG A 251 -17.33 2.27 17.20
C ARG A 251 -18.24 2.40 18.42
N GLY A 252 -18.94 1.36 18.83
CA GLY A 252 -19.82 1.35 20.00
C GLY A 252 -21.03 2.28 19.91
N LYS A 253 -21.45 2.70 18.72
CA LYS A 253 -22.62 3.56 18.49
C LYS A 253 -23.72 2.81 17.78
N PHE A 254 -24.99 3.26 17.98
CA PHE A 254 -26.12 2.72 17.23
C PHE A 254 -25.91 2.83 15.71
N TYR A 255 -26.29 1.79 14.97
CA TYR A 255 -26.22 1.77 13.51
C TYR A 255 -27.32 0.90 12.91
N ILE A 256 -27.72 1.25 11.68
CA ILE A 256 -28.65 0.48 10.85
C ILE A 256 -27.86 -0.04 9.65
N PRO A 257 -27.81 -1.37 9.40
CA PRO A 257 -27.22 -1.93 8.20
C PRO A 257 -28.07 -1.59 6.96
N VAL A 258 -27.45 -1.00 5.95
CA VAL A 258 -28.12 -0.62 4.69
C VAL A 258 -27.28 -1.10 3.52
N HIS A 259 -27.90 -1.83 2.59
CA HIS A 259 -27.26 -2.21 1.34
C HIS A 259 -27.23 -1.04 0.36
N VAL A 260 -26.04 -0.64 -0.10
CA VAL A 260 -25.84 0.37 -1.12
C VAL A 260 -25.88 -0.29 -2.49
N PRO A 261 -26.89 -0.03 -3.33
CA PRO A 261 -27.03 -0.70 -4.63
C PRO A 261 -25.85 -0.45 -5.54
N SER A 262 -25.46 -1.47 -6.34
CA SER A 262 -24.31 -1.35 -7.25
C SER A 262 -24.46 -0.23 -8.27
N PHE A 263 -25.69 0.08 -8.72
CA PHE A 263 -25.90 1.20 -9.65
C PHE A 263 -25.60 2.56 -9.01
N ALA A 264 -25.93 2.74 -7.72
CA ALA A 264 -25.62 3.96 -6.99
C ALA A 264 -24.10 4.14 -6.82
N LEU A 265 -23.39 3.04 -6.56
CA LEU A 265 -21.92 3.03 -6.52
C LEU A 265 -21.31 3.38 -7.88
N LYS A 266 -21.86 2.83 -8.98
CA LYS A 266 -21.42 3.16 -10.35
C LYS A 266 -21.63 4.65 -10.66
N LEU A 267 -22.76 5.21 -10.26
CA LEU A 267 -23.05 6.64 -10.45
C LEU A 267 -22.09 7.53 -9.65
N ALA A 268 -21.80 7.19 -8.39
CA ALA A 268 -20.96 7.98 -7.50
C ALA A 268 -19.46 7.86 -7.85
N LEU A 269 -18.97 6.62 -8.07
CA LEU A 269 -17.54 6.31 -8.20
C LEU A 269 -17.08 6.15 -9.65
N GLY A 270 -18.00 6.00 -10.60
CA GLY A 270 -17.67 5.73 -12.01
C GLY A 270 -16.89 4.42 -12.15
N GLY A 271 -15.82 4.42 -12.95
CA GLY A 271 -14.99 3.23 -13.20
C GLY A 271 -14.35 2.62 -11.95
N MET A 272 -14.15 3.39 -10.89
CA MET A 272 -13.59 2.89 -9.62
C MET A 272 -14.57 1.96 -8.89
N SER A 273 -15.88 1.99 -9.21
CA SER A 273 -16.87 1.10 -8.62
C SER A 273 -16.59 -0.38 -8.87
N ILE A 274 -15.89 -0.71 -9.96
CA ILE A 274 -15.47 -2.08 -10.30
C ILE A 274 -14.57 -2.63 -9.18
N GLU A 275 -13.59 -1.85 -8.75
CA GLU A 275 -12.65 -2.26 -7.70
C GLU A 275 -13.31 -2.38 -6.32
N VAL A 276 -14.26 -1.50 -6.03
CA VAL A 276 -14.98 -1.51 -4.75
C VAL A 276 -15.94 -2.70 -4.63
N LEU A 277 -16.46 -3.18 -5.76
CA LEU A 277 -17.36 -4.33 -5.84
C LEU A 277 -16.63 -5.64 -6.15
N LYS A 278 -15.35 -5.58 -6.52
CA LYS A 278 -14.52 -6.75 -6.81
C LYS A 278 -14.27 -7.56 -5.54
N SER A 279 -14.40 -8.88 -5.64
CA SER A 279 -13.93 -9.83 -4.64
C SER A 279 -12.52 -10.25 -5.01
N THR A 280 -11.57 -10.16 -4.08
CA THR A 280 -10.19 -10.59 -4.32
C THR A 280 -9.63 -11.21 -3.06
N THR A 281 -9.61 -12.55 -3.02
CA THR A 281 -9.13 -13.34 -1.89
C THR A 281 -7.65 -13.65 -2.09
N VAL A 282 -6.78 -13.10 -1.24
CA VAL A 282 -5.33 -13.18 -1.38
C VAL A 282 -4.71 -13.90 -0.19
N SER A 283 -3.74 -14.77 -0.46
CA SER A 283 -3.02 -15.55 0.55
C SER A 283 -1.85 -14.77 1.15
N SER A 284 -1.71 -14.79 2.48
CA SER A 284 -0.55 -14.31 3.23
C SER A 284 0.52 -15.39 3.45
N LYS A 285 0.23 -16.63 3.06
CA LYS A 285 0.98 -17.82 3.46
C LYS A 285 2.49 -17.73 3.19
N LYS A 286 2.89 -17.20 2.04
CA LYS A 286 4.30 -17.01 1.71
C LYS A 286 5.03 -16.11 2.73
N MET A 287 4.35 -15.06 3.22
CA MET A 287 4.93 -14.18 4.24
C MET A 287 4.99 -14.86 5.61
N GLU A 288 3.98 -15.62 5.99
CA GLU A 288 3.95 -16.43 7.22
C GLU A 288 5.07 -17.49 7.24
N GLU A 289 5.33 -18.13 6.10
CA GLU A 289 6.41 -19.13 5.94
C GLU A 289 7.82 -18.53 6.15
N THR A 290 7.98 -17.21 6.05
CA THR A 290 9.25 -16.53 6.42
C THR A 290 9.46 -16.41 7.92
N GLY A 291 8.47 -16.78 8.74
CA GLY A 291 8.44 -16.58 10.19
C GLY A 291 7.89 -15.23 10.63
N PHE A 292 7.37 -14.42 9.71
CA PHE A 292 6.72 -13.15 10.07
C PHE A 292 5.46 -13.40 10.90
N GLN A 293 5.32 -12.68 12.02
CA GLN A 293 4.19 -12.78 12.93
C GLN A 293 3.28 -11.55 12.75
N PHE A 294 2.08 -11.77 12.22
CA PHE A 294 1.06 -10.70 12.18
C PHE A 294 0.54 -10.42 13.59
N GLN A 295 0.48 -9.15 13.96
CA GLN A 295 -0.07 -8.70 15.24
C GLN A 295 -1.60 -8.72 15.22
N TYR A 296 -2.19 -8.43 14.07
CA TYR A 296 -3.64 -8.37 13.88
C TYR A 296 -4.05 -9.40 12.83
N THR A 297 -4.45 -10.59 13.30
CA THR A 297 -4.88 -11.68 12.41
C THR A 297 -6.38 -11.66 12.15
N THR A 298 -7.19 -11.08 13.04
CA THR A 298 -8.65 -10.97 12.91
C THR A 298 -9.10 -9.54 12.67
N ILE A 299 -10.20 -9.39 11.91
CA ILE A 299 -10.75 -8.07 11.58
C ILE A 299 -11.26 -7.33 12.83
N GLU A 300 -11.77 -8.06 13.83
CA GLU A 300 -12.25 -7.50 15.09
C GLU A 300 -11.12 -6.82 15.87
N GLU A 301 -9.98 -7.50 16.04
CA GLU A 301 -8.81 -6.97 16.75
C GLU A 301 -8.27 -5.74 16.03
N ALA A 302 -8.09 -5.83 14.70
CA ALA A 302 -7.62 -4.73 13.89
C ALA A 302 -8.50 -3.49 13.99
N LEU A 303 -9.82 -3.64 13.85
CA LEU A 303 -10.76 -2.52 13.91
C LEU A 303 -10.92 -1.96 15.32
N ARG A 304 -10.88 -2.81 16.37
CA ARG A 304 -10.85 -2.35 17.76
C ARG A 304 -9.64 -1.47 18.01
N LYS A 305 -8.47 -1.89 17.54
CA LYS A 305 -7.24 -1.09 17.67
C LYS A 305 -7.33 0.24 16.94
N VAL A 306 -7.85 0.25 15.71
CA VAL A 306 -8.04 1.49 14.92
C VAL A 306 -9.00 2.45 15.63
N GLU A 307 -10.08 1.97 16.25
CA GLU A 307 -11.06 2.81 16.93
C GLU A 307 -10.63 3.24 18.34
N SER A 308 -9.70 2.52 19.00
CA SER A 308 -9.19 2.87 20.35
C SER A 308 -8.15 4.00 20.35
N ARG A 309 -7.61 4.38 19.18
CA ARG A 309 -6.60 5.46 19.04
C ARG A 309 -7.22 6.87 18.88
N LYS A 310 -8.48 7.04 19.32
CA LYS A 310 -9.14 8.36 19.29
C LYS A 310 -8.66 9.24 20.42
#